data_e0268b711172f4633f72bcbbcd489630
#
_entry.id   e0268b711172f4633f72bcbbcd489630
#
_cell.length_a   1.000
_cell.length_b   1.000
_cell.length_c   1.000
_cell.angle_alpha   90.00
_cell.angle_beta   90.00
_cell.angle_gamma   90.00
#
_symmetry.space_group_name_H-M   'P 1'
#
loop_
_entity.id
_entity.type
_entity.pdbx_description
1 polymer ?
#
loop_
_entity_poly.entity_id
_entity_poly.type
_entity_poly.pdbx_seq_one_letter_code
_entity_poly.pdbx_strand_id
1 'polypeptide(L)'
;MLVELGHFTLILALLVAVVQTVMPLVGAHKGWRGWMAVAEPAATVQFFLLAFSFSALTYAFVTSDFSLRLVVANSHTAKPMLYKITGVWGNHEGSMLLWCVILAFFGALAAWFGANLPDRLRARVLGVQASVGVAFLTFLIFTSNPFLRLEMPPLNGQDLNPLLQDPGLAFHPPFLYIGYVGLSMSFSFAVAALIEGRVDAAWGRWVRPWTLLAWLNLTIGIALGSWWAYYELGWGGFWFWDPVENASFMPWLIAAALLHSAIVVEKREALKSWTILLAILAFGFSLIGAFIVRSGVLTSVHAFANDPERGVYLLLITGIFMGGALTLYALRAGQMQAKGVFSMVSRESALVANNVLLAVATFVVFLGTIWPLVA
;
A
#
# COMPACT_ATOMS: atom_id res chain seq x y z
N MET A 1 17.41 21.33 -13.36
CA MET A 1 18.10 20.07 -13.73
C MET A 1 17.78 18.92 -12.78
N LEU A 2 17.92 19.03 -11.43
CA LEU A 2 17.63 17.90 -10.52
C LEU A 2 16.15 17.46 -10.55
N VAL A 3 15.24 18.41 -10.61
CA VAL A 3 13.78 18.19 -10.69
C VAL A 3 13.40 17.45 -11.99
N GLU A 4 14.00 17.86 -13.13
CA GLU A 4 13.80 17.20 -14.43
C GLU A 4 14.30 15.74 -14.41
N LEU A 5 15.44 15.52 -13.76
CA LEU A 5 15.96 14.15 -13.54
C LEU A 5 15.01 13.35 -12.63
N GLY A 6 14.44 13.98 -11.59
CA GLY A 6 13.42 13.36 -10.74
C GLY A 6 12.18 12.93 -11.52
N HIS A 7 11.68 13.78 -12.41
CA HIS A 7 10.55 13.45 -13.29
C HIS A 7 10.92 12.35 -14.32
N PHE A 8 12.12 12.46 -14.90
CA PHE A 8 12.61 11.43 -15.83
C PHE A 8 12.73 10.06 -15.16
N THR A 9 13.28 9.99 -13.94
CA THR A 9 13.41 8.73 -13.21
C THR A 9 12.06 8.15 -12.79
N LEU A 10 11.04 8.99 -12.53
CA LEU A 10 9.67 8.55 -12.29
C LEU A 10 9.10 7.84 -13.54
N ILE A 11 9.27 8.44 -14.74
CA ILE A 11 8.82 7.84 -16.00
C ILE A 11 9.59 6.55 -16.30
N LEU A 12 10.91 6.56 -16.09
CA LEU A 12 11.74 5.37 -16.29
C LEU A 12 11.34 4.24 -15.34
N ALA A 13 10.98 4.56 -14.08
CA ALA A 13 10.48 3.59 -13.12
C ALA A 13 9.19 2.89 -13.61
N LEU A 14 8.28 3.62 -14.29
CA LEU A 14 7.11 3.01 -14.92
C LEU A 14 7.51 2.01 -16.00
N LEU A 15 8.46 2.34 -16.87
CA LEU A 15 8.94 1.43 -17.94
C LEU A 15 9.58 0.17 -17.32
N VAL A 16 10.39 0.34 -16.28
CA VAL A 16 10.99 -0.80 -15.54
C VAL A 16 9.90 -1.65 -14.88
N ALA A 17 8.87 -1.03 -14.30
CA ALA A 17 7.74 -1.76 -13.70
C ALA A 17 6.98 -2.61 -14.73
N VAL A 18 6.77 -2.08 -15.95
CA VAL A 18 6.16 -2.85 -17.05
C VAL A 18 7.02 -4.06 -17.43
N VAL A 19 8.33 -3.87 -17.58
CA VAL A 19 9.28 -4.97 -17.86
C VAL A 19 9.25 -6.00 -16.74
N GLN A 20 9.30 -5.55 -15.46
CA GLN A 20 9.24 -6.41 -14.28
C GLN A 20 7.91 -7.15 -14.15
N THR A 21 6.83 -6.60 -14.65
CA THR A 21 5.52 -7.28 -14.69
C THR A 21 5.50 -8.35 -15.77
N VAL A 22 5.83 -7.99 -17.00
CA VAL A 22 5.61 -8.86 -18.16
C VAL A 22 6.61 -10.00 -18.22
N MET A 23 7.92 -9.70 -18.15
CA MET A 23 8.94 -10.72 -18.35
C MET A 23 8.92 -11.81 -17.28
N PRO A 24 8.89 -11.52 -15.96
CA PRO A 24 8.87 -12.55 -14.94
C PRO A 24 7.58 -13.40 -14.95
N LEU A 25 6.41 -12.79 -15.18
CA LEU A 25 5.14 -13.53 -15.23
C LEU A 25 5.08 -14.47 -16.42
N VAL A 26 5.46 -14.01 -17.62
CA VAL A 26 5.54 -14.84 -18.83
C VAL A 26 6.64 -15.88 -18.68
N GLY A 27 7.81 -15.51 -18.16
CA GLY A 27 8.93 -16.40 -17.89
C GLY A 27 8.56 -17.55 -16.96
N ALA A 28 7.86 -17.24 -15.87
CA ALA A 28 7.36 -18.23 -14.91
C ALA A 28 6.28 -19.15 -15.53
N HIS A 29 5.44 -18.64 -16.42
CA HIS A 29 4.44 -19.43 -17.14
C HIS A 29 5.09 -20.38 -18.17
N LYS A 30 6.04 -19.89 -18.95
CA LYS A 30 6.72 -20.64 -20.02
C LYS A 30 7.93 -21.46 -19.54
N GLY A 31 8.39 -21.26 -18.29
CA GLY A 31 9.61 -21.89 -17.77
C GLY A 31 10.91 -21.25 -18.28
N TRP A 32 10.88 -20.02 -18.77
CA TRP A 32 12.05 -19.33 -19.31
C TRP A 32 12.87 -18.68 -18.19
N ARG A 33 13.95 -19.34 -17.78
CA ARG A 33 14.79 -18.91 -16.65
C ARG A 33 15.35 -17.49 -16.82
N GLY A 34 15.82 -17.12 -18.02
CA GLY A 34 16.35 -15.79 -18.28
C GLY A 34 15.33 -14.67 -18.08
N TRP A 35 14.06 -14.93 -18.41
CA TRP A 35 12.99 -13.97 -18.18
C TRP A 35 12.59 -13.87 -16.70
N MET A 36 12.57 -14.99 -15.97
CA MET A 36 12.36 -14.97 -14.52
C MET A 36 13.46 -14.20 -13.78
N ALA A 37 14.72 -14.35 -14.22
CA ALA A 37 15.86 -13.68 -13.60
C ALA A 37 15.84 -12.15 -13.71
N VAL A 38 15.00 -11.58 -14.58
CA VAL A 38 14.80 -10.12 -14.69
C VAL A 38 14.12 -9.55 -13.45
N ALA A 39 13.35 -10.35 -12.71
CA ALA A 39 12.52 -9.90 -11.58
C ALA A 39 13.32 -9.14 -10.49
N GLU A 40 14.46 -9.69 -10.09
CA GLU A 40 15.26 -9.15 -8.97
C GLU A 40 16.00 -7.86 -9.34
N PRO A 41 16.77 -7.78 -10.44
CA PRO A 41 17.43 -6.55 -10.82
C PRO A 41 16.41 -5.45 -11.18
N ALA A 42 15.28 -5.79 -11.83
CA ALA A 42 14.25 -4.82 -12.13
C ALA A 42 13.62 -4.23 -10.86
N ALA A 43 13.28 -5.04 -9.84
CA ALA A 43 12.77 -4.57 -8.57
C ALA A 43 13.77 -3.64 -7.86
N THR A 44 15.05 -3.98 -7.89
CA THR A 44 16.13 -3.17 -7.32
C THR A 44 16.25 -1.82 -8.04
N VAL A 45 16.30 -1.84 -9.37
CA VAL A 45 16.40 -0.62 -10.19
C VAL A 45 15.18 0.27 -10.00
N GLN A 46 13.96 -0.30 -9.99
CA GLN A 46 12.73 0.44 -9.76
C GLN A 46 12.76 1.20 -8.43
N PHE A 47 13.20 0.53 -7.35
CA PHE A 47 13.31 1.17 -6.05
C PHE A 47 14.27 2.37 -6.07
N PHE A 48 15.47 2.22 -6.64
CA PHE A 48 16.45 3.32 -6.67
C PHE A 48 15.98 4.48 -7.57
N LEU A 49 15.30 4.21 -8.68
CA LEU A 49 14.73 5.25 -9.54
C LEU A 49 13.67 6.06 -8.78
N LEU A 50 12.77 5.41 -8.05
CA LEU A 50 11.72 6.07 -7.27
C LEU A 50 12.28 6.78 -6.04
N ALA A 51 13.26 6.20 -5.36
CA ALA A 51 13.97 6.85 -4.25
C ALA A 51 14.67 8.12 -4.71
N PHE A 52 15.31 8.12 -5.89
CA PHE A 52 15.89 9.32 -6.48
C PHE A 52 14.82 10.35 -6.84
N SER A 53 13.72 9.92 -7.47
CA SER A 53 12.59 10.79 -7.80
C SER A 53 12.02 11.50 -6.56
N PHE A 54 11.80 10.74 -5.48
CA PHE A 54 11.33 11.27 -4.21
C PHE A 54 12.34 12.24 -3.56
N SER A 55 13.63 11.91 -3.62
CA SER A 55 14.69 12.78 -3.12
C SER A 55 14.79 14.10 -3.91
N ALA A 56 14.58 14.05 -5.23
CA ALA A 56 14.56 15.25 -6.08
C ALA A 56 13.35 16.16 -5.74
N LEU A 57 12.17 15.57 -5.46
CA LEU A 57 11.02 16.33 -4.99
C LEU A 57 11.27 16.92 -3.59
N THR A 58 11.87 16.16 -2.68
CA THR A 58 12.24 16.64 -1.35
C THR A 58 13.22 17.81 -1.43
N TYR A 59 14.20 17.72 -2.32
CA TYR A 59 15.13 18.81 -2.57
C TYR A 59 14.41 20.08 -3.04
N ALA A 60 13.43 19.96 -3.94
CA ALA A 60 12.65 21.12 -4.40
C ALA A 60 11.87 21.80 -3.26
N PHE A 61 11.31 21.03 -2.33
CA PHE A 61 10.65 21.57 -1.13
C PHE A 61 11.67 22.28 -0.19
N VAL A 62 12.81 21.65 0.07
CA VAL A 62 13.86 22.20 0.95
C VAL A 62 14.43 23.51 0.40
N THR A 63 14.66 23.59 -0.91
CA THR A 63 15.20 24.78 -1.59
C THR A 63 14.13 25.79 -1.95
N SER A 64 12.84 25.51 -1.66
CA SER A 64 11.70 26.38 -2.01
C SER A 64 11.65 26.70 -3.52
N ASP A 65 11.76 25.65 -4.36
CA ASP A 65 11.66 25.76 -5.83
C ASP A 65 10.20 26.01 -6.24
N PHE A 66 9.78 27.27 -6.19
CA PHE A 66 8.42 27.70 -6.56
C PHE A 66 8.12 27.62 -8.06
N SER A 67 9.03 27.13 -8.88
CA SER A 67 8.67 26.75 -10.25
C SER A 67 7.79 25.50 -10.33
N LEU A 68 7.74 24.69 -9.25
CA LEU A 68 6.83 23.53 -9.14
C LEU A 68 5.51 23.94 -8.50
N ARG A 69 4.39 23.60 -9.18
CA ARG A 69 3.03 23.83 -8.69
C ARG A 69 2.83 23.27 -7.29
N LEU A 70 3.34 22.06 -7.03
CA LEU A 70 3.19 21.38 -5.75
C LEU A 70 3.89 22.11 -4.61
N VAL A 71 5.09 22.64 -4.85
CA VAL A 71 5.87 23.39 -3.85
C VAL A 71 5.17 24.71 -3.54
N VAL A 72 4.64 25.39 -4.55
CA VAL A 72 3.86 26.64 -4.38
C VAL A 72 2.65 26.41 -3.48
N ALA A 73 1.90 25.34 -3.74
CA ALA A 73 0.66 25.07 -3.02
C ALA A 73 0.88 24.61 -1.57
N ASN A 74 2.07 24.08 -1.22
CA ASN A 74 2.29 23.37 0.04
C ASN A 74 3.55 23.82 0.81
N SER A 75 4.23 24.91 0.42
CA SER A 75 5.43 25.38 1.08
C SER A 75 5.53 26.90 1.06
N HIS A 76 6.40 27.44 1.92
CA HIS A 76 6.71 28.86 2.05
C HIS A 76 8.16 29.05 2.46
N THR A 77 8.80 30.19 2.10
CA THR A 77 10.21 30.45 2.47
C THR A 77 10.44 30.48 3.98
N ALA A 78 9.49 31.03 4.75
CA ALA A 78 9.55 31.11 6.21
C ALA A 78 9.22 29.81 6.94
N LYS A 79 8.76 28.76 6.23
CA LYS A 79 8.37 27.49 6.83
C LYS A 79 9.55 26.80 7.49
N PRO A 80 9.41 26.25 8.73
CA PRO A 80 10.47 25.48 9.38
C PRO A 80 10.94 24.29 8.53
N MET A 81 12.24 24.00 8.57
CA MET A 81 12.85 22.96 7.71
C MET A 81 12.20 21.58 7.90
N LEU A 82 11.85 21.20 9.12
CA LEU A 82 11.12 19.95 9.38
C LEU A 82 9.87 19.86 8.51
N TYR A 83 9.05 20.90 8.49
CA TYR A 83 7.79 20.92 7.74
C TYR A 83 7.97 21.17 6.23
N LYS A 84 9.12 21.71 5.79
CA LYS A 84 9.49 21.66 4.36
C LYS A 84 9.70 20.22 3.91
N ILE A 85 10.45 19.43 4.68
CA ILE A 85 10.71 18.01 4.37
C ILE A 85 9.40 17.21 4.45
N THR A 86 8.67 17.33 5.55
CA THR A 86 7.45 16.52 5.77
C THR A 86 6.27 16.99 4.92
N GLY A 87 6.28 18.23 4.47
CA GLY A 87 5.34 18.76 3.50
C GLY A 87 5.34 18.01 2.15
N VAL A 88 6.40 17.27 1.84
CA VAL A 88 6.44 16.42 0.64
C VAL A 88 5.33 15.38 0.66
N TRP A 89 5.05 14.76 1.81
CA TRP A 89 3.95 13.79 1.95
C TRP A 89 2.68 14.35 2.60
N GLY A 90 2.68 15.63 2.99
CA GLY A 90 1.51 16.33 3.51
C GLY A 90 0.50 16.77 2.43
N ASN A 91 0.62 16.27 1.21
CA ASN A 91 -0.24 16.58 0.08
C ASN A 91 -0.53 15.33 -0.75
N HIS A 92 -1.46 15.44 -1.72
CA HIS A 92 -1.91 14.31 -2.51
C HIS A 92 -0.79 13.72 -3.38
N GLU A 93 -0.14 14.53 -4.21
CA GLU A 93 0.82 14.08 -5.22
C GLU A 93 2.10 13.49 -4.58
N GLY A 94 2.65 14.19 -3.60
CA GLY A 94 3.86 13.74 -2.92
C GLY A 94 3.65 12.50 -2.06
N SER A 95 2.49 12.38 -1.40
CA SER A 95 2.12 11.17 -0.66
C SER A 95 1.92 9.96 -1.57
N MET A 96 1.44 10.17 -2.82
CA MET A 96 1.34 9.09 -3.81
C MET A 96 2.71 8.67 -4.35
N LEU A 97 3.65 9.63 -4.49
CA LEU A 97 5.03 9.26 -4.80
C LEU A 97 5.66 8.44 -3.67
N LEU A 98 5.42 8.81 -2.40
CA LEU A 98 5.84 8.01 -1.25
C LEU A 98 5.23 6.60 -1.28
N TRP A 99 3.94 6.47 -1.64
CA TRP A 99 3.28 5.18 -1.86
C TRP A 99 4.05 4.31 -2.87
N CYS A 100 4.40 4.88 -4.03
CA CYS A 100 5.15 4.18 -5.07
C CYS A 100 6.56 3.77 -4.62
N VAL A 101 7.26 4.65 -3.88
CA VAL A 101 8.57 4.35 -3.29
C VAL A 101 8.49 3.16 -2.34
N ILE A 102 7.51 3.16 -1.43
CA ILE A 102 7.34 2.08 -0.44
C ILE A 102 6.94 0.77 -1.14
N LEU A 103 6.06 0.83 -2.16
CA LEU A 103 5.69 -0.33 -2.95
C LEU A 103 6.92 -0.98 -3.62
N ALA A 104 7.77 -0.17 -4.23
CA ALA A 104 9.02 -0.62 -4.84
C ALA A 104 10.04 -1.10 -3.79
N PHE A 105 10.10 -0.46 -2.63
CA PHE A 105 10.94 -0.89 -1.52
C PHE A 105 10.60 -2.30 -1.03
N PHE A 106 9.33 -2.63 -0.85
CA PHE A 106 8.90 -3.99 -0.53
C PHE A 106 9.26 -4.98 -1.64
N GLY A 107 9.14 -4.59 -2.91
CA GLY A 107 9.62 -5.38 -4.03
C GLY A 107 11.12 -5.64 -3.99
N ALA A 108 11.93 -4.60 -3.72
CA ALA A 108 13.37 -4.71 -3.57
C ALA A 108 13.77 -5.58 -2.36
N LEU A 109 13.10 -5.42 -1.21
CA LEU A 109 13.32 -6.29 -0.06
C LEU A 109 13.03 -7.77 -0.39
N ALA A 110 11.95 -8.05 -1.13
CA ALA A 110 11.65 -9.41 -1.57
C ALA A 110 12.68 -9.96 -2.57
N ALA A 111 13.28 -9.09 -3.41
CA ALA A 111 14.38 -9.46 -4.28
C ALA A 111 15.66 -9.77 -3.48
N TRP A 112 16.02 -8.95 -2.51
CA TRP A 112 17.27 -9.08 -1.75
C TRP A 112 17.23 -10.22 -0.71
N PHE A 113 16.09 -10.42 -0.05
CA PHE A 113 15.93 -11.39 1.04
C PHE A 113 15.11 -12.62 0.66
N GLY A 114 14.64 -12.72 -0.58
CA GLY A 114 13.82 -13.82 -1.08
C GLY A 114 14.58 -14.99 -1.68
N ALA A 115 15.88 -15.15 -1.43
CA ALA A 115 16.71 -16.23 -2.00
C ALA A 115 16.21 -17.64 -1.63
N ASN A 116 15.46 -17.78 -0.55
CA ASN A 116 14.86 -19.05 -0.11
C ASN A 116 13.53 -19.38 -0.81
N LEU A 117 13.03 -18.49 -1.66
CA LEU A 117 11.82 -18.73 -2.45
C LEU A 117 12.14 -19.54 -3.71
N PRO A 118 11.26 -20.48 -4.13
CA PRO A 118 11.38 -21.09 -5.46
C PRO A 118 11.38 -20.02 -6.57
N ASP A 119 12.25 -20.15 -7.57
CA ASP A 119 12.44 -19.16 -8.65
C ASP A 119 11.12 -18.74 -9.32
N ARG A 120 10.23 -19.71 -9.61
CA ARG A 120 8.92 -19.44 -10.19
C ARG A 120 8.03 -18.60 -9.28
N LEU A 121 7.97 -18.96 -8.01
CA LEU A 121 7.15 -18.23 -7.03
C LEU A 121 7.69 -16.81 -6.85
N ARG A 122 9.02 -16.65 -6.70
CA ARG A 122 9.67 -15.34 -6.56
C ARG A 122 9.41 -14.45 -7.78
N ALA A 123 9.59 -15.00 -8.99
CA ALA A 123 9.30 -14.29 -10.24
C ALA A 123 7.82 -13.81 -10.31
N ARG A 124 6.87 -14.66 -9.91
CA ARG A 124 5.45 -14.29 -9.86
C ARG A 124 5.13 -13.26 -8.81
N VAL A 125 5.65 -13.41 -7.59
CA VAL A 125 5.47 -12.42 -6.50
C VAL A 125 5.96 -11.05 -6.94
N LEU A 126 7.19 -10.96 -7.47
CA LEU A 126 7.78 -9.70 -7.93
C LEU A 126 7.06 -9.13 -9.16
N GLY A 127 6.58 -10.00 -10.05
CA GLY A 127 5.78 -9.58 -11.21
C GLY A 127 4.40 -9.03 -10.83
N VAL A 128 3.71 -9.66 -9.88
CA VAL A 128 2.43 -9.15 -9.35
C VAL A 128 2.64 -7.85 -8.60
N GLN A 129 3.68 -7.76 -7.76
CA GLN A 129 4.03 -6.53 -7.05
C GLN A 129 4.30 -5.38 -8.03
N ALA A 130 5.03 -5.64 -9.11
CA ALA A 130 5.29 -4.65 -10.15
C ALA A 130 4.03 -4.24 -10.90
N SER A 131 3.07 -5.14 -11.14
CA SER A 131 1.80 -4.79 -11.80
C SER A 131 0.98 -3.79 -10.99
N VAL A 132 0.98 -3.92 -9.66
CA VAL A 132 0.42 -2.90 -8.77
C VAL A 132 1.19 -1.58 -8.93
N GLY A 133 2.52 -1.64 -9.02
CA GLY A 133 3.39 -0.49 -9.30
C GLY A 133 3.05 0.20 -10.62
N VAL A 134 2.83 -0.55 -11.71
CA VAL A 134 2.39 0.02 -12.99
C VAL A 134 1.11 0.82 -12.82
N ALA A 135 0.09 0.29 -12.13
CA ALA A 135 -1.18 0.97 -11.95
C ALA A 135 -1.04 2.28 -11.15
N PHE A 136 -0.27 2.28 -10.06
CA PHE A 136 -0.07 3.48 -9.27
C PHE A 136 0.89 4.49 -9.92
N LEU A 137 1.90 4.05 -10.67
CA LEU A 137 2.78 4.95 -11.43
C LEU A 137 2.05 5.61 -12.60
N THR A 138 1.17 4.89 -13.30
CA THR A 138 0.31 5.48 -14.33
C THR A 138 -0.66 6.49 -13.71
N PHE A 139 -1.31 6.15 -12.60
CA PHE A 139 -2.13 7.10 -11.85
C PHE A 139 -1.33 8.36 -11.48
N LEU A 140 -0.14 8.21 -10.89
CA LEU A 140 0.69 9.33 -10.46
C LEU A 140 1.11 10.22 -11.63
N ILE A 141 1.59 9.64 -12.74
CA ILE A 141 2.10 10.42 -13.90
C ILE A 141 0.97 11.15 -14.61
N PHE A 142 -0.18 10.50 -14.82
CA PHE A 142 -1.23 11.04 -15.68
C PHE A 142 -2.27 11.89 -14.94
N THR A 143 -2.49 11.66 -13.64
CA THR A 143 -3.51 12.40 -12.86
C THR A 143 -2.94 13.25 -11.74
N SER A 144 -1.78 12.90 -11.21
CA SER A 144 -1.26 13.45 -9.94
C SER A 144 0.24 13.74 -9.99
N ASN A 145 0.75 14.24 -11.13
CA ASN A 145 2.17 14.44 -11.36
C ASN A 145 2.77 15.49 -10.40
N PRO A 146 3.70 15.12 -9.50
CA PRO A 146 4.28 16.04 -8.53
C PRO A 146 5.29 17.03 -9.14
N PHE A 147 5.73 16.80 -10.40
CA PHE A 147 6.74 17.59 -11.08
C PHE A 147 6.16 18.60 -12.08
N LEU A 148 4.86 18.90 -12.01
CA LEU A 148 4.24 19.91 -12.89
C LEU A 148 4.80 21.30 -12.57
N ARG A 149 5.26 21.99 -13.62
CA ARG A 149 5.80 23.34 -13.53
C ARG A 149 4.73 24.40 -13.79
N LEU A 150 4.94 25.57 -13.21
CA LEU A 150 4.18 26.78 -13.50
C LEU A 150 4.91 27.59 -14.58
N GLU A 151 4.14 28.16 -15.51
CA GLU A 151 4.69 29.06 -16.53
C GLU A 151 5.20 30.36 -15.91
N MET A 152 4.48 30.89 -14.90
CA MET A 152 4.85 32.08 -14.13
C MET A 152 4.97 31.72 -12.65
N PRO A 153 6.17 31.37 -12.17
CA PRO A 153 6.42 31.08 -10.77
C PRO A 153 6.19 32.31 -9.89
N PRO A 154 5.45 32.20 -8.78
CA PRO A 154 5.33 33.29 -7.80
C PRO A 154 6.61 33.48 -7.00
N LEU A 155 6.77 34.63 -6.34
CA LEU A 155 7.91 34.91 -5.48
C LEU A 155 7.95 34.05 -4.22
N ASN A 156 6.78 33.57 -3.77
CA ASN A 156 6.65 32.71 -2.57
C ASN A 156 5.44 31.77 -2.73
N GLY A 157 5.40 30.72 -1.90
CA GLY A 157 4.31 29.75 -1.88
C GLY A 157 3.19 30.12 -0.88
N GLN A 158 2.11 29.33 -0.93
CA GLN A 158 0.88 29.51 -0.14
C GLN A 158 0.99 28.94 1.28
N ASP A 159 2.05 28.19 1.55
CA ASP A 159 2.30 27.43 2.78
C ASP A 159 1.41 26.16 2.93
N LEU A 160 1.76 25.33 3.89
CA LEU A 160 1.01 24.16 4.29
C LEU A 160 -0.02 24.55 5.35
N ASN A 161 -1.18 23.90 5.33
CA ASN A 161 -2.18 24.06 6.40
C ASN A 161 -1.53 24.00 7.79
N PRO A 162 -1.75 24.96 8.68
CA PRO A 162 -1.16 24.98 10.04
C PRO A 162 -1.38 23.70 10.83
N LEU A 163 -2.54 23.05 10.74
CA LEU A 163 -2.82 21.77 11.37
C LEU A 163 -1.87 20.66 10.95
N LEU A 164 -1.28 20.78 9.76
CA LEU A 164 -0.32 19.83 9.22
C LEU A 164 1.14 20.15 9.62
N GLN A 165 1.37 21.28 10.28
CA GLN A 165 2.68 21.68 10.78
C GLN A 165 2.87 21.24 12.24
N ASP A 166 2.72 19.95 12.48
CA ASP A 166 2.82 19.29 13.76
C ASP A 166 3.72 18.06 13.71
N PRO A 167 4.52 17.75 14.76
CA PRO A 167 5.37 16.56 14.79
C PRO A 167 4.59 15.24 14.67
N GLY A 168 3.39 15.13 15.25
CA GLY A 168 2.56 13.94 15.13
C GLY A 168 2.18 13.67 13.68
N LEU A 169 1.76 14.72 12.95
CA LEU A 169 1.51 14.59 11.53
C LEU A 169 2.80 14.41 10.71
N ALA A 170 3.93 14.94 11.14
CA ALA A 170 5.18 14.78 10.44
C ALA A 170 5.60 13.29 10.37
N PHE A 171 5.38 12.52 11.44
CA PHE A 171 5.93 11.18 11.60
C PHE A 171 4.93 10.04 11.37
N HIS A 172 3.63 10.16 11.71
CA HIS A 172 2.71 9.04 11.59
C HIS A 172 2.42 8.58 10.14
N PRO A 173 2.32 9.47 9.10
CA PRO A 173 1.98 9.02 7.76
C PRO A 173 2.98 8.05 7.13
N PRO A 174 4.32 8.21 7.26
CA PRO A 174 5.26 7.22 6.78
C PRO A 174 5.03 5.82 7.35
N PHE A 175 4.75 5.68 8.65
CA PHE A 175 4.43 4.39 9.26
C PHE A 175 3.11 3.82 8.72
N LEU A 176 2.09 4.65 8.57
CA LEU A 176 0.83 4.24 7.93
C LEU A 176 1.09 3.71 6.51
N TYR A 177 1.86 4.43 5.70
CA TYR A 177 2.17 4.01 4.34
C TYR A 177 2.99 2.72 4.30
N ILE A 178 4.00 2.54 5.15
CA ILE A 178 4.75 1.27 5.22
C ILE A 178 3.81 0.12 5.55
N GLY A 179 2.89 0.30 6.49
CA GLY A 179 1.90 -0.71 6.85
C GLY A 179 0.89 -0.97 5.74
N TYR A 180 0.27 0.07 5.26
CA TYR A 180 -0.81 0.06 4.29
C TYR A 180 -0.38 -0.54 2.94
N VAL A 181 0.74 0.00 2.40
CA VAL A 181 1.32 -0.46 1.14
C VAL A 181 2.02 -1.81 1.29
N GLY A 182 2.62 -2.07 2.48
CA GLY A 182 3.30 -3.34 2.75
C GLY A 182 2.40 -4.57 2.66
N LEU A 183 1.09 -4.41 2.87
CA LEU A 183 0.10 -5.48 2.65
C LEU A 183 0.02 -5.94 1.19
N SER A 184 0.48 -5.13 0.23
CA SER A 184 0.60 -5.52 -1.18
C SER A 184 1.51 -6.73 -1.38
N MET A 185 2.51 -6.91 -0.52
CA MET A 185 3.38 -8.08 -0.58
C MET A 185 2.62 -9.35 -0.21
N SER A 186 1.82 -9.33 0.86
CA SER A 186 0.96 -10.47 1.22
C SER A 186 -0.04 -10.81 0.12
N PHE A 187 -0.61 -9.80 -0.52
CA PHE A 187 -1.46 -9.93 -1.70
C PHE A 187 -0.70 -10.57 -2.88
N SER A 188 0.51 -10.10 -3.17
CA SER A 188 1.34 -10.63 -4.27
C SER A 188 1.70 -12.10 -4.05
N PHE A 189 1.98 -12.51 -2.79
CA PHE A 189 2.16 -13.91 -2.44
C PHE A 189 0.87 -14.72 -2.61
N ALA A 190 -0.29 -14.16 -2.27
CA ALA A 190 -1.58 -14.85 -2.43
C ALA A 190 -1.91 -15.07 -3.92
N VAL A 191 -1.79 -14.03 -4.75
CA VAL A 191 -2.04 -14.13 -6.19
C VAL A 191 -1.04 -15.09 -6.85
N ALA A 192 0.24 -15.02 -6.50
CA ALA A 192 1.26 -15.95 -7.01
C ALA A 192 0.93 -17.40 -6.65
N ALA A 193 0.49 -17.67 -5.41
CA ALA A 193 0.07 -18.99 -4.96
C ALA A 193 -1.18 -19.51 -5.70
N LEU A 194 -2.15 -18.63 -5.96
CA LEU A 194 -3.34 -18.95 -6.76
C LEU A 194 -2.96 -19.33 -8.21
N ILE A 195 -2.01 -18.60 -8.81
CA ILE A 195 -1.50 -18.91 -10.16
C ILE A 195 -0.75 -20.25 -10.15
N GLU A 196 0.04 -20.54 -9.11
CA GLU A 196 0.75 -21.83 -8.95
C GLU A 196 -0.23 -22.99 -8.66
N GLY A 197 -1.37 -22.72 -8.07
CA GLY A 197 -2.29 -23.74 -7.55
C GLY A 197 -1.78 -24.47 -6.29
N ARG A 198 -0.82 -23.86 -5.56
CA ARG A 198 -0.16 -24.49 -4.42
C ARG A 198 -0.05 -23.55 -3.23
N VAL A 199 -0.53 -24.02 -2.08
CA VAL A 199 -0.34 -23.40 -0.75
C VAL A 199 0.05 -24.49 0.22
N ASP A 200 1.21 -24.36 0.86
CA ASP A 200 1.76 -25.30 1.81
C ASP A 200 2.32 -24.58 3.07
N ALA A 201 2.87 -25.35 4.00
CA ALA A 201 3.49 -24.79 5.20
C ALA A 201 4.63 -23.80 4.91
N ALA A 202 5.40 -24.04 3.83
CA ALA A 202 6.47 -23.14 3.42
C ALA A 202 5.92 -21.79 2.97
N TRP A 203 4.81 -21.76 2.22
CA TRP A 203 4.14 -20.52 1.83
C TRP A 203 3.69 -19.71 3.06
N GLY A 204 3.06 -20.36 4.05
CA GLY A 204 2.67 -19.69 5.30
C GLY A 204 3.86 -19.05 6.02
N ARG A 205 5.03 -19.73 6.02
CA ARG A 205 6.28 -19.21 6.58
C ARG A 205 6.82 -18.00 5.80
N TRP A 206 6.70 -18.00 4.49
CA TRP A 206 7.21 -16.93 3.63
C TRP A 206 6.36 -15.66 3.69
N VAL A 207 5.03 -15.77 3.78
CA VAL A 207 4.13 -14.60 3.81
C VAL A 207 4.12 -13.90 5.17
N ARG A 208 4.31 -14.65 6.26
CA ARG A 208 4.18 -14.14 7.63
C ARG A 208 5.10 -12.96 7.96
N PRO A 209 6.41 -12.95 7.65
CA PRO A 209 7.28 -11.81 7.96
C PRO A 209 6.83 -10.51 7.30
N TRP A 210 6.36 -10.57 6.07
CA TRP A 210 5.86 -9.41 5.33
C TRP A 210 4.59 -8.85 5.94
N THR A 211 3.65 -9.74 6.27
CA THR A 211 2.42 -9.35 6.95
C THR A 211 2.71 -8.76 8.33
N LEU A 212 3.65 -9.35 9.08
CA LEU A 212 4.03 -8.83 10.40
C LEU A 212 4.68 -7.45 10.30
N LEU A 213 5.59 -7.25 9.35
CA LEU A 213 6.23 -5.95 9.12
C LEU A 213 5.19 -4.88 8.77
N ALA A 214 4.27 -5.19 7.87
CA ALA A 214 3.19 -4.30 7.48
C ALA A 214 2.25 -4.00 8.67
N TRP A 215 1.79 -5.03 9.39
CA TRP A 215 0.90 -4.88 10.53
C TRP A 215 1.52 -4.09 11.69
N LEU A 216 2.81 -4.32 11.97
CA LEU A 216 3.55 -3.58 13.00
C LEU A 216 3.60 -2.08 12.67
N ASN A 217 3.99 -1.73 11.44
CA ASN A 217 4.07 -0.33 11.03
C ASN A 217 2.69 0.34 10.99
N LEU A 218 1.65 -0.40 10.54
CA LEU A 218 0.28 0.09 10.57
C LEU A 218 -0.19 0.34 12.01
N THR A 219 0.16 -0.54 12.96
CA THR A 219 -0.12 -0.36 14.39
C THR A 219 0.55 0.90 14.94
N ILE A 220 1.83 1.11 14.65
CA ILE A 220 2.57 2.31 15.07
C ILE A 220 1.93 3.56 14.44
N GLY A 221 1.64 3.51 13.14
CA GLY A 221 1.05 4.64 12.41
C GLY A 221 -0.34 5.02 12.95
N ILE A 222 -1.22 4.04 13.23
CA ILE A 222 -2.54 4.27 13.84
C ILE A 222 -2.39 4.85 15.25
N ALA A 223 -1.51 4.29 16.08
CA ALA A 223 -1.29 4.78 17.44
C ALA A 223 -0.78 6.23 17.47
N LEU A 224 0.20 6.56 16.61
CA LEU A 224 0.71 7.92 16.49
C LEU A 224 -0.32 8.89 15.91
N GLY A 225 -1.12 8.45 14.93
CA GLY A 225 -2.21 9.25 14.35
C GLY A 225 -3.33 9.52 15.36
N SER A 226 -3.70 8.50 16.18
CA SER A 226 -4.66 8.66 17.28
C SER A 226 -4.15 9.63 18.35
N TRP A 227 -2.87 9.57 18.68
CA TRP A 227 -2.25 10.52 19.59
C TRP A 227 -2.26 11.95 19.03
N TRP A 228 -1.91 12.15 17.75
CA TRP A 228 -2.02 13.44 17.07
C TRP A 228 -3.46 13.97 17.08
N ALA A 229 -4.46 13.15 16.75
CA ALA A 229 -5.87 13.54 16.77
C ALA A 229 -6.32 13.99 18.16
N TYR A 230 -5.83 13.34 19.21
CA TYR A 230 -6.20 13.64 20.60
C TYR A 230 -5.83 15.06 21.02
N TYR A 231 -4.62 15.55 20.71
CA TYR A 231 -4.17 16.86 21.18
C TYR A 231 -4.36 17.96 20.14
N GLU A 232 -4.35 17.66 18.83
CA GLU A 232 -4.35 18.67 17.77
C GLU A 232 -5.77 18.98 17.26
N LEU A 233 -6.61 17.97 17.06
CA LEU A 233 -7.91 18.18 16.43
C LEU A 233 -9.01 18.67 17.38
N GLY A 234 -8.75 18.69 18.68
CA GLY A 234 -9.70 19.19 19.67
C GLY A 234 -10.98 18.36 19.86
N TRP A 235 -10.98 17.13 19.35
CA TRP A 235 -12.13 16.22 19.45
C TRP A 235 -12.35 15.64 20.85
N GLY A 236 -11.37 15.72 21.73
CA GLY A 236 -11.43 15.21 23.10
C GLY A 236 -11.26 13.71 23.25
N GLY A 237 -10.76 13.01 22.23
CA GLY A 237 -10.52 11.58 22.24
C GLY A 237 -9.54 11.11 21.17
N PHE A 238 -9.25 9.79 21.17
CA PHE A 238 -8.28 9.16 20.26
C PHE A 238 -8.89 8.64 18.95
N TRP A 239 -10.23 8.53 18.89
CA TRP A 239 -10.95 7.93 17.77
C TRP A 239 -12.34 8.53 17.63
N PHE A 240 -12.70 8.96 16.44
CA PHE A 240 -13.96 9.68 16.18
C PHE A 240 -14.79 9.07 15.05
N TRP A 241 -14.50 7.84 14.68
CA TRP A 241 -15.18 7.18 13.59
C TRP A 241 -15.02 7.92 12.24
N ASP A 242 -13.95 8.69 12.11
CA ASP A 242 -13.63 9.36 10.85
C ASP A 242 -13.41 8.34 9.75
N PRO A 243 -13.92 8.55 8.51
CA PRO A 243 -13.74 7.61 7.41
C PRO A 243 -12.27 7.26 7.09
N VAL A 244 -11.35 8.21 7.28
CA VAL A 244 -9.91 7.99 7.05
C VAL A 244 -9.27 7.19 8.19
N GLU A 245 -9.69 7.40 9.44
CA GLU A 245 -9.30 6.55 10.56
C GLU A 245 -9.74 5.11 10.30
N ASN A 246 -11.01 4.90 9.95
CA ASN A 246 -11.57 3.59 9.63
C ASN A 246 -10.90 2.95 8.42
N ALA A 247 -10.47 3.73 7.42
CA ALA A 247 -9.73 3.26 6.26
C ALA A 247 -8.41 2.58 6.63
N SER A 248 -7.74 3.02 7.71
CA SER A 248 -6.53 2.37 8.22
C SER A 248 -6.85 1.18 9.14
N PHE A 249 -7.95 1.24 9.87
CA PHE A 249 -8.36 0.23 10.84
C PHE A 249 -8.83 -1.07 10.19
N MET A 250 -9.56 -0.99 9.07
CA MET A 250 -10.05 -2.18 8.37
C MET A 250 -8.92 -3.12 7.90
N PRO A 251 -7.88 -2.66 7.16
CA PRO A 251 -6.76 -3.53 6.78
C PRO A 251 -5.96 -4.01 7.99
N TRP A 252 -5.88 -3.24 9.10
CA TRP A 252 -5.23 -3.65 10.33
C TRP A 252 -5.92 -4.87 10.97
N LEU A 253 -7.25 -4.87 11.06
CA LEU A 253 -8.05 -5.99 11.58
C LEU A 253 -7.85 -7.26 10.73
N ILE A 254 -7.97 -7.14 9.41
CA ILE A 254 -7.80 -8.27 8.49
C ILE A 254 -6.35 -8.78 8.48
N ALA A 255 -5.37 -7.90 8.59
CA ALA A 255 -3.97 -8.30 8.66
C ALA A 255 -3.65 -9.06 9.96
N ALA A 256 -4.28 -8.71 11.09
CA ALA A 256 -4.20 -9.49 12.34
C ALA A 256 -4.79 -10.90 12.14
N ALA A 257 -5.96 -11.01 11.51
CA ALA A 257 -6.56 -12.31 11.17
C ALA A 257 -5.66 -13.11 10.21
N LEU A 258 -5.04 -12.46 9.24
CA LEU A 258 -4.10 -13.07 8.29
C LEU A 258 -2.86 -13.62 9.01
N LEU A 259 -2.29 -12.88 9.96
CA LEU A 259 -1.14 -13.34 10.77
C LEU A 259 -1.46 -14.63 11.54
N HIS A 260 -2.63 -14.66 12.18
CA HIS A 260 -3.09 -15.84 12.91
C HIS A 260 -3.30 -17.05 11.97
N SER A 261 -3.95 -16.83 10.83
CA SER A 261 -4.17 -17.88 9.83
C SER A 261 -2.87 -18.38 9.21
N ALA A 262 -1.91 -17.51 8.92
CA ALA A 262 -0.62 -17.88 8.36
C ALA A 262 0.17 -18.81 9.31
N ILE A 263 0.07 -18.59 10.64
CA ILE A 263 0.64 -19.49 11.64
C ILE A 263 -0.02 -20.88 11.58
N VAL A 264 -1.35 -20.95 11.41
CA VAL A 264 -2.07 -22.21 11.28
C VAL A 264 -1.67 -22.95 9.99
N VAL A 265 -1.54 -22.22 8.87
CA VAL A 265 -1.03 -22.81 7.61
C VAL A 265 0.39 -23.38 7.82
N GLU A 266 1.29 -22.61 8.44
CA GLU A 266 2.68 -23.02 8.67
C GLU A 266 2.78 -24.27 9.55
N LYS A 267 1.97 -24.36 10.62
CA LYS A 267 2.11 -25.41 11.65
C LYS A 267 1.21 -26.62 11.43
N ARG A 268 0.07 -26.45 10.72
CA ARG A 268 -0.96 -27.49 10.60
C ARG A 268 -1.40 -27.75 9.14
N GLU A 269 -0.91 -26.97 8.18
CA GLU A 269 -1.35 -27.01 6.78
C GLU A 269 -2.88 -26.86 6.60
N ALA A 270 -3.54 -26.19 7.53
CA ALA A 270 -4.98 -25.95 7.55
C ALA A 270 -5.29 -24.48 7.23
N LEU A 271 -6.56 -24.13 6.98
CA LEU A 271 -7.04 -22.79 6.67
C LEU A 271 -6.42 -22.16 5.41
N LYS A 272 -5.87 -22.95 4.49
CA LYS A 272 -5.15 -22.47 3.29
C LYS A 272 -5.98 -21.49 2.47
N SER A 273 -7.19 -21.87 2.09
CA SER A 273 -8.09 -21.04 1.30
C SER A 273 -8.49 -19.76 2.05
N TRP A 274 -8.82 -19.88 3.34
CA TRP A 274 -9.14 -18.74 4.19
C TRP A 274 -7.97 -17.74 4.30
N THR A 275 -6.74 -18.23 4.46
CA THR A 275 -5.55 -17.38 4.56
C THR A 275 -5.28 -16.61 3.27
N ILE A 276 -5.47 -17.24 2.11
CA ILE A 276 -5.40 -16.56 0.80
C ILE A 276 -6.46 -15.46 0.70
N LEU A 277 -7.71 -15.75 1.09
CA LEU A 277 -8.78 -14.75 1.09
C LEU A 277 -8.45 -13.55 1.98
N LEU A 278 -7.96 -13.80 3.19
CA LEU A 278 -7.54 -12.74 4.11
C LEU A 278 -6.39 -11.89 3.53
N ALA A 279 -5.44 -12.49 2.82
CA ALA A 279 -4.35 -11.75 2.17
C ALA A 279 -4.85 -10.84 1.03
N ILE A 280 -5.84 -11.31 0.26
CA ILE A 280 -6.51 -10.51 -0.77
C ILE A 280 -7.28 -9.37 -0.13
N LEU A 281 -8.06 -9.64 0.91
CA LEU A 281 -8.88 -8.65 1.60
C LEU A 281 -8.02 -7.60 2.34
N ALA A 282 -6.90 -7.99 2.94
CA ALA A 282 -6.03 -7.07 3.65
C ALA A 282 -5.53 -5.94 2.75
N PHE A 283 -5.02 -6.29 1.56
CA PHE A 283 -4.63 -5.26 0.59
C PHE A 283 -5.84 -4.64 -0.14
N GLY A 284 -6.90 -5.41 -0.37
CA GLY A 284 -8.15 -4.89 -0.93
C GLY A 284 -8.71 -3.74 -0.08
N PHE A 285 -8.73 -3.86 1.25
CA PHE A 285 -9.12 -2.76 2.13
C PHE A 285 -8.12 -1.60 2.13
N SER A 286 -6.82 -1.83 1.91
CA SER A 286 -5.87 -0.75 1.66
C SER A 286 -6.20 0.03 0.38
N LEU A 287 -6.61 -0.64 -0.69
CA LEU A 287 -7.04 0.00 -1.94
C LEU A 287 -8.35 0.78 -1.77
N ILE A 288 -9.34 0.18 -1.09
CA ILE A 288 -10.62 0.86 -0.74
C ILE A 288 -10.34 2.09 0.11
N GLY A 289 -9.45 1.98 1.09
CA GLY A 289 -9.05 3.11 1.91
C GLY A 289 -8.36 4.20 1.10
N ALA A 290 -7.46 3.86 0.16
CA ALA A 290 -6.86 4.83 -0.74
C ALA A 290 -7.92 5.58 -1.56
N PHE A 291 -8.96 4.88 -2.01
CA PHE A 291 -10.14 5.49 -2.65
C PHE A 291 -10.87 6.43 -1.71
N ILE A 292 -11.25 6.01 -0.50
CA ILE A 292 -11.99 6.83 0.48
C ILE A 292 -11.22 8.13 0.78
N VAL A 293 -9.92 8.03 1.07
CA VAL A 293 -9.07 9.18 1.46
C VAL A 293 -8.89 10.19 0.34
N ARG A 294 -8.93 9.75 -0.94
CA ARG A 294 -8.49 10.56 -2.07
C ARG A 294 -9.57 10.93 -3.07
N SER A 295 -10.74 10.33 -2.99
CA SER A 295 -11.89 10.67 -3.85
C SER A 295 -12.70 11.86 -3.34
N GLY A 296 -12.63 12.13 -2.03
CA GLY A 296 -13.49 13.11 -1.37
C GLY A 296 -14.98 12.73 -1.34
N VAL A 297 -15.32 11.46 -1.61
CA VAL A 297 -16.72 10.98 -1.55
C VAL A 297 -17.29 10.96 -0.14
N LEU A 298 -16.41 10.89 0.87
CA LEU A 298 -16.77 11.01 2.30
C LEU A 298 -16.08 12.22 2.90
N THR A 299 -16.82 13.00 3.68
CA THR A 299 -16.27 14.15 4.39
C THR A 299 -15.33 13.68 5.51
N SER A 300 -14.09 14.19 5.50
CA SER A 300 -13.08 13.93 6.53
C SER A 300 -12.14 15.12 6.66
N VAL A 301 -11.69 15.40 7.87
CA VAL A 301 -10.63 16.39 8.12
C VAL A 301 -9.27 15.95 7.59
N HIS A 302 -9.11 14.65 7.31
CA HIS A 302 -7.90 14.05 6.74
C HIS A 302 -7.94 13.95 5.19
N ALA A 303 -9.03 14.34 4.54
CA ALA A 303 -9.15 14.29 3.09
C ALA A 303 -8.23 15.31 2.43
N PHE A 304 -7.43 14.89 1.45
CA PHE A 304 -6.50 15.79 0.74
C PHE A 304 -7.20 16.72 -0.26
N ALA A 305 -8.22 16.26 -0.92
CA ALA A 305 -9.00 17.02 -1.89
C ALA A 305 -10.29 16.29 -2.25
N ASN A 306 -11.27 17.02 -2.68
CA ASN A 306 -12.47 16.47 -3.35
C ASN A 306 -12.20 16.42 -4.86
N ASP A 307 -11.77 15.26 -5.37
CA ASP A 307 -11.40 15.05 -6.77
C ASP A 307 -12.01 13.74 -7.28
N PRO A 308 -13.21 13.82 -7.88
CA PRO A 308 -13.92 12.66 -8.39
C PRO A 308 -13.17 11.89 -9.49
N GLU A 309 -12.40 12.56 -10.34
CA GLU A 309 -11.66 11.90 -11.44
C GLU A 309 -10.58 10.97 -10.87
N ARG A 310 -9.83 11.44 -9.88
CA ARG A 310 -8.86 10.63 -9.13
C ARG A 310 -9.54 9.47 -8.42
N GLY A 311 -10.74 9.72 -7.86
CA GLY A 311 -11.56 8.68 -7.22
C GLY A 311 -11.91 7.55 -8.18
N VAL A 312 -12.41 7.87 -9.36
CA VAL A 312 -12.77 6.86 -10.38
C VAL A 312 -11.57 6.02 -10.80
N TYR A 313 -10.40 6.64 -10.96
CA TYR A 313 -9.18 5.90 -11.31
C TYR A 313 -8.76 4.92 -10.21
N LEU A 314 -8.80 5.34 -8.94
CA LEU A 314 -8.49 4.49 -7.80
C LEU A 314 -9.51 3.35 -7.64
N LEU A 315 -10.78 3.61 -7.94
CA LEU A 315 -11.82 2.58 -7.96
C LEU A 315 -11.56 1.56 -9.07
N LEU A 316 -11.09 2.00 -10.24
CA LEU A 316 -10.68 1.10 -11.33
C LEU A 316 -9.50 0.21 -10.90
N ILE A 317 -8.46 0.78 -10.27
CA ILE A 317 -7.34 0.00 -9.71
C ILE A 317 -7.87 -1.05 -8.72
N THR A 318 -8.75 -0.63 -7.81
CA THR A 318 -9.36 -1.53 -6.81
C THR A 318 -10.14 -2.65 -7.49
N GLY A 319 -10.96 -2.33 -8.48
CA GLY A 319 -11.73 -3.30 -9.27
C GLY A 319 -10.85 -4.32 -10.00
N ILE A 320 -9.76 -3.86 -10.60
CA ILE A 320 -8.82 -4.75 -11.32
C ILE A 320 -8.12 -5.69 -10.35
N PHE A 321 -7.49 -5.17 -9.31
CA PHE A 321 -6.65 -5.99 -8.42
C PHE A 321 -7.49 -6.82 -7.45
N MET A 322 -8.42 -6.23 -6.75
CA MET A 322 -9.29 -6.96 -5.81
C MET A 322 -10.26 -7.88 -6.56
N GLY A 323 -10.94 -7.36 -7.58
CA GLY A 323 -11.87 -8.14 -8.40
C GLY A 323 -11.19 -9.27 -9.15
N GLY A 324 -10.03 -9.00 -9.78
CA GLY A 324 -9.22 -10.00 -10.46
C GLY A 324 -8.70 -11.09 -9.51
N ALA A 325 -8.21 -10.72 -8.33
CA ALA A 325 -7.75 -11.66 -7.32
C ALA A 325 -8.89 -12.51 -6.74
N LEU A 326 -10.06 -11.92 -6.47
CA LEU A 326 -11.25 -12.65 -6.00
C LEU A 326 -11.80 -13.59 -7.08
N THR A 327 -11.76 -13.19 -8.35
CA THR A 327 -12.13 -14.07 -9.47
C THR A 327 -11.17 -15.26 -9.54
N LEU A 328 -9.85 -15.01 -9.49
CA LEU A 328 -8.86 -16.07 -9.48
C LEU A 328 -9.03 -16.99 -8.25
N TYR A 329 -9.35 -16.42 -7.10
CA TYR A 329 -9.65 -17.15 -5.89
C TYR A 329 -10.88 -18.07 -6.08
N ALA A 330 -11.98 -17.57 -6.63
CA ALA A 330 -13.19 -18.36 -6.89
C ALA A 330 -12.91 -19.56 -7.81
N LEU A 331 -12.03 -19.37 -8.81
CA LEU A 331 -11.66 -20.44 -9.76
C LEU A 331 -10.69 -21.48 -9.16
N ARG A 332 -9.88 -21.11 -8.16
CA ARG A 332 -8.77 -21.92 -7.65
C ARG A 332 -8.89 -22.38 -6.20
N ALA A 333 -9.76 -21.77 -5.39
CA ALA A 333 -9.87 -22.08 -3.96
C ALA A 333 -10.22 -23.54 -3.68
N GLY A 334 -11.03 -24.18 -4.54
CA GLY A 334 -11.36 -25.59 -4.42
C GLY A 334 -10.19 -26.56 -4.52
N GLN A 335 -9.07 -26.14 -5.14
CA GLN A 335 -7.84 -26.94 -5.24
C GLN A 335 -6.99 -26.88 -3.96
N MET A 336 -7.26 -25.94 -3.06
CA MET A 336 -6.50 -25.67 -1.84
C MET A 336 -7.19 -26.18 -0.57
N GLN A 337 -8.01 -27.22 -0.70
CA GLN A 337 -8.70 -27.79 0.46
C GLN A 337 -7.69 -28.41 1.45
N ALA A 338 -7.85 -28.06 2.72
CA ALA A 338 -7.16 -28.71 3.82
C ALA A 338 -8.01 -29.87 4.34
N LYS A 339 -7.36 -30.99 4.67
CA LYS A 339 -8.01 -32.13 5.33
C LYS A 339 -7.75 -31.99 6.83
N GLY A 340 -8.79 -31.99 7.64
CA GLY A 340 -8.70 -32.05 9.10
C GLY A 340 -9.77 -31.21 9.80
N VAL A 341 -10.24 -31.73 10.92
CA VAL A 341 -11.16 -31.05 11.83
C VAL A 341 -10.37 -30.71 13.10
N PHE A 342 -10.50 -29.49 13.59
CA PHE A 342 -9.92 -29.09 14.85
C PHE A 342 -10.78 -29.57 16.02
N SER A 343 -10.16 -29.96 17.14
CA SER A 343 -10.88 -30.13 18.40
C SER A 343 -11.53 -28.81 18.82
N MET A 344 -12.75 -28.85 19.34
CA MET A 344 -13.47 -27.63 19.77
C MET A 344 -12.65 -26.81 20.80
N VAL A 345 -11.91 -27.48 21.68
CA VAL A 345 -11.02 -26.86 22.65
C VAL A 345 -9.58 -27.07 22.18
N SER A 346 -9.11 -26.18 21.31
CA SER A 346 -7.73 -26.18 20.79
C SER A 346 -7.26 -24.76 20.50
N ARG A 347 -5.94 -24.56 20.38
CA ARG A 347 -5.37 -23.27 19.95
C ARG A 347 -5.87 -22.87 18.56
N GLU A 348 -5.99 -23.82 17.66
CA GLU A 348 -6.45 -23.63 16.31
C GLU A 348 -7.91 -23.14 16.28
N SER A 349 -8.79 -23.73 17.08
CA SER A 349 -10.20 -23.29 17.19
C SER A 349 -10.30 -21.88 17.80
N ALA A 350 -9.48 -21.53 18.78
CA ALA A 350 -9.42 -20.19 19.33
C ALA A 350 -8.95 -19.17 18.28
N LEU A 351 -7.95 -19.51 17.45
CA LEU A 351 -7.50 -18.66 16.35
C LEU A 351 -8.56 -18.51 15.26
N VAL A 352 -9.31 -19.56 14.94
CA VAL A 352 -10.44 -19.48 14.00
C VAL A 352 -11.53 -18.55 14.54
N ALA A 353 -11.93 -18.72 15.81
CA ALA A 353 -12.92 -17.84 16.45
C ALA A 353 -12.49 -16.37 16.42
N ASN A 354 -11.22 -16.12 16.78
CA ASN A 354 -10.66 -14.76 16.72
C ASN A 354 -10.66 -14.20 15.28
N ASN A 355 -10.32 -14.99 14.28
CA ASN A 355 -10.36 -14.57 12.88
C ASN A 355 -11.77 -14.20 12.41
N VAL A 356 -12.79 -14.97 12.84
CA VAL A 356 -14.20 -14.67 12.54
C VAL A 356 -14.60 -13.34 13.19
N LEU A 357 -14.25 -13.13 14.47
CA LEU A 357 -14.54 -11.88 15.17
C LEU A 357 -13.88 -10.67 14.49
N LEU A 358 -12.61 -10.79 14.12
CA LEU A 358 -11.88 -9.72 13.40
C LEU A 358 -12.49 -9.44 12.01
N ALA A 359 -12.90 -10.47 11.27
CA ALA A 359 -13.54 -10.31 9.98
C ALA A 359 -14.93 -9.64 10.11
N VAL A 360 -15.73 -10.05 11.11
CA VAL A 360 -17.03 -9.43 11.41
C VAL A 360 -16.84 -7.97 11.83
N ALA A 361 -15.88 -7.69 12.72
CA ALA A 361 -15.56 -6.32 13.11
C ALA A 361 -15.19 -5.46 11.90
N THR A 362 -14.33 -5.98 11.00
CA THR A 362 -13.97 -5.28 9.76
C THR A 362 -15.20 -4.98 8.90
N PHE A 363 -16.09 -5.95 8.74
CA PHE A 363 -17.31 -5.78 7.96
C PHE A 363 -18.24 -4.72 8.56
N VAL A 364 -18.40 -4.70 9.89
CA VAL A 364 -19.18 -3.69 10.60
C VAL A 364 -18.57 -2.29 10.43
N VAL A 365 -17.24 -2.17 10.59
CA VAL A 365 -16.53 -0.90 10.35
C VAL A 365 -16.69 -0.45 8.91
N PHE A 366 -16.56 -1.36 7.94
CA PHE A 366 -16.76 -1.05 6.52
C PHE A 366 -18.16 -0.54 6.22
N LEU A 367 -19.19 -1.27 6.62
CA LEU A 367 -20.59 -0.86 6.42
C LEU A 367 -20.88 0.49 7.08
N GLY A 368 -20.45 0.67 8.34
CA GLY A 368 -20.64 1.95 9.04
C GLY A 368 -19.91 3.11 8.36
N THR A 369 -18.73 2.87 7.77
CA THR A 369 -17.95 3.89 7.08
C THR A 369 -18.59 4.31 5.75
N ILE A 370 -19.12 3.36 4.97
CA ILE A 370 -19.75 3.66 3.68
C ILE A 370 -21.24 4.02 3.80
N TRP A 371 -21.84 3.87 4.98
CA TRP A 371 -23.27 4.11 5.21
C TRP A 371 -23.77 5.46 4.69
N PRO A 372 -23.03 6.59 4.87
CA PRO A 372 -23.44 7.90 4.35
C PRO A 372 -23.53 7.97 2.81
N LEU A 373 -23.01 6.98 2.07
CA LEU A 373 -23.12 6.92 0.61
C LEU A 373 -24.40 6.17 0.17
N VAL A 374 -25.06 5.47 1.09
CA VAL A 374 -26.22 4.59 0.80
C VAL A 374 -27.51 5.17 1.40
N ALA A 375 -27.40 5.88 2.53
CA ALA A 375 -28.52 6.54 3.24
C ALA A 375 -28.66 8.00 2.82
#